data_54ebd433efd87f1045fd4e7253e0a41a
#
_entry.id   54ebd433efd87f1045fd4e7253e0a41a
#
_cell.length_a   1.000
_cell.length_b   1.000
_cell.length_c   1.000
_cell.angle_alpha   90.00
_cell.angle_beta   90.00
_cell.angle_gamma   90.00
#
_symmetry.space_group_name_H-M   'P 1'
#
loop_
_entity.id
_entity.type
_entity.pdbx_description
1 polymer ?
#
loop_
_entity_poly.entity_id
_entity_poly.type
_entity_poly.pdbx_seq_one_letter_code
_entity_poly.pdbx_strand_id
1 'polypeptide(L)'
;LTGIYFDPSQESDLEKILQRENFDPALSDRAAALKKRLIEADISKYGQIRNEIKLADKSRYKVLVAGQVEGDRSICTGGAGMTNLELLARARAREPDAHIIYKPHPDVVAGHRKGHVETAAALRFADEIQRDASITALIDAVDGVHVITSLAGFEALLRGKAVTTHGVPFYAGLGLTKDLGDVPSRRTRRLSLDELVAGSLLIYPRYIDPVTRLPCPAELLVERMVRGEANILTPLITLRQWQGRLRSLLRALTERP
;
A
#
# COMPACT_ATOMS: atom_id res chain seq x y z
N LEU A 1 23.78 1.66 8.86
CA LEU A 1 22.53 1.20 8.28
C LEU A 1 22.59 -0.31 8.11
N THR A 2 21.65 -1.02 8.70
CA THR A 2 21.54 -2.47 8.62
C THR A 2 20.23 -2.83 7.93
N GLY A 3 20.31 -3.67 6.91
CA GLY A 3 19.14 -4.13 6.17
C GLY A 3 18.30 -3.00 5.53
N ILE A 4 17.29 -3.37 4.79
CA ILE A 4 16.30 -2.46 4.23
C ILE A 4 14.91 -2.91 4.67
N TYR A 5 14.01 -1.97 4.96
CA TYR A 5 12.72 -2.20 5.63
C TYR A 5 11.79 -3.20 4.93
N PHE A 6 11.93 -3.41 3.63
CA PHE A 6 11.09 -4.34 2.86
C PHE A 6 11.69 -5.76 2.71
N ASP A 7 12.91 -5.99 3.21
CA ASP A 7 13.58 -7.30 3.18
C ASP A 7 13.56 -7.94 4.57
N PRO A 8 12.68 -8.91 4.83
CA PRO A 8 12.58 -9.55 6.14
C PRO A 8 13.68 -10.55 6.43
N SER A 9 14.57 -10.86 5.48
CA SER A 9 15.67 -11.82 5.67
C SER A 9 16.69 -11.34 6.72
N GLN A 10 16.81 -10.02 6.90
CA GLN A 10 17.70 -9.39 7.86
C GLN A 10 16.97 -8.35 8.71
N GLU A 11 17.42 -8.15 9.95
CA GLU A 11 16.91 -7.09 10.81
C GLU A 11 17.27 -5.73 10.23
N SER A 12 16.28 -4.93 9.86
CA SER A 12 16.47 -3.56 9.37
C SER A 12 16.48 -2.54 10.50
N ASP A 13 16.98 -1.32 10.24
CA ASP A 13 16.93 -0.24 11.23
C ASP A 13 15.49 0.12 11.61
N LEU A 14 14.52 0.05 10.66
CA LEU A 14 13.11 0.20 11.00
C LEU A 14 12.63 -0.90 11.95
N GLU A 15 13.00 -2.16 11.68
CA GLU A 15 12.61 -3.28 12.53
C GLU A 15 13.17 -3.12 13.94
N LYS A 16 14.42 -2.66 14.10
CA LYS A 16 15.02 -2.36 15.42
C LYS A 16 14.23 -1.30 16.16
N ILE A 17 13.83 -0.22 15.47
CA ILE A 17 13.00 0.83 16.08
C ILE A 17 11.68 0.22 16.56
N LEU A 18 10.97 -0.51 15.70
CA LEU A 18 9.68 -1.10 16.04
C LEU A 18 9.78 -2.13 17.18
N GLN A 19 10.89 -2.85 17.30
CA GLN A 19 11.08 -3.86 18.35
C GLN A 19 11.59 -3.27 19.67
N ARG A 20 12.35 -2.16 19.69
CA ARG A 20 13.13 -1.73 20.86
C ARG A 20 12.86 -0.32 21.33
N GLU A 21 12.27 0.56 20.48
CA GLU A 21 12.06 1.95 20.85
C GLU A 21 11.03 2.09 21.98
N ASN A 22 11.27 3.06 22.86
CA ASN A 22 10.30 3.42 23.88
C ASN A 22 9.37 4.50 23.32
N PHE A 23 8.17 4.11 22.91
CA PHE A 23 7.15 5.02 22.42
C PHE A 23 6.43 5.68 23.59
N ASP A 24 6.94 6.83 24.04
CA ASP A 24 6.29 7.59 25.12
C ASP A 24 4.92 8.16 24.68
N PRO A 25 4.08 8.59 25.64
CA PRO A 25 2.75 9.13 25.32
C PRO A 25 2.80 10.33 24.38
N ALA A 26 3.75 11.25 24.53
CA ALA A 26 3.84 12.45 23.69
C ALA A 26 4.15 12.09 22.23
N LEU A 27 5.03 11.10 22.00
CA LEU A 27 5.33 10.59 20.67
C LEU A 27 4.13 9.86 20.05
N SER A 28 3.38 9.09 20.85
CA SER A 28 2.17 8.41 20.43
C SER A 28 1.06 9.38 20.07
N ASP A 29 0.85 10.43 20.85
CA ASP A 29 -0.11 11.51 20.54
C ASP A 29 0.25 12.26 19.26
N ARG A 30 1.54 12.53 19.05
CA ARG A 30 2.06 13.13 17.82
C ARG A 30 1.81 12.23 16.61
N ALA A 31 2.02 10.92 16.75
CA ALA A 31 1.74 9.94 15.70
C ALA A 31 0.25 9.86 15.36
N ALA A 32 -0.63 9.87 16.37
CA ALA A 32 -2.07 9.90 16.18
C ALA A 32 -2.53 11.16 15.43
N ALA A 33 -1.98 12.34 15.78
CA ALA A 33 -2.25 13.60 15.09
C ALA A 33 -1.79 13.55 13.61
N LEU A 34 -0.58 13.05 13.34
CA LEU A 34 -0.05 12.88 11.98
C LEU A 34 -0.92 11.91 11.17
N LYS A 35 -1.29 10.75 11.74
CA LYS A 35 -2.20 9.79 11.12
C LYS A 35 -3.51 10.43 10.72
N LYS A 36 -4.14 11.14 11.65
CA LYS A 36 -5.40 11.86 11.39
C LYS A 36 -5.25 12.83 10.22
N ARG A 37 -4.17 13.62 10.22
CA ARG A 37 -3.89 14.60 9.17
C ARG A 37 -3.69 13.97 7.80
N LEU A 38 -2.97 12.83 7.72
CA LEU A 38 -2.78 12.07 6.48
C LEU A 38 -4.11 11.57 5.90
N ILE A 39 -5.01 11.06 6.75
CA ILE A 39 -6.33 10.56 6.34
C ILE A 39 -7.20 11.71 5.84
N GLU A 40 -7.32 12.81 6.62
CA GLU A 40 -8.12 13.99 6.28
C GLU A 40 -7.67 14.63 4.97
N ALA A 41 -6.38 14.65 4.72
CA ALA A 41 -5.80 15.23 3.51
C ALA A 41 -5.77 14.24 2.33
N ASP A 42 -6.21 13.00 2.52
CA ASP A 42 -6.18 11.90 1.53
C ASP A 42 -4.81 11.74 0.86
N ILE A 43 -3.76 11.86 1.67
CA ILE A 43 -2.39 11.70 1.18
C ILE A 43 -2.07 10.22 1.06
N SER A 44 -1.68 9.81 -0.14
CA SER A 44 -1.21 8.46 -0.44
C SER A 44 0.09 8.50 -1.23
N LYS A 45 0.73 7.34 -1.40
CA LYS A 45 1.90 7.17 -2.28
C LYS A 45 1.65 7.67 -3.71
N TYR A 46 0.41 7.70 -4.18
CA TYR A 46 0.03 8.06 -5.55
C TYR A 46 -0.59 9.46 -5.69
N GLY A 47 -0.54 10.28 -4.64
CA GLY A 47 -1.11 11.62 -4.63
C GLY A 47 -2.58 11.67 -4.23
N GLN A 48 -3.19 12.84 -4.39
CA GLN A 48 -4.61 13.10 -4.07
C GLN A 48 -5.46 12.88 -5.32
N ILE A 49 -6.04 11.70 -5.49
CA ILE A 49 -6.99 11.41 -6.58
C ILE A 49 -8.24 10.81 -5.94
N ARG A 50 -9.25 11.60 -5.71
CA ARG A 50 -10.58 11.13 -5.29
C ARG A 50 -11.46 10.89 -6.51
N ASN A 51 -11.76 9.63 -6.77
CA ASN A 51 -12.85 9.26 -7.68
C ASN A 51 -13.96 8.63 -6.83
N GLU A 52 -15.21 9.04 -7.04
CA GLU A 52 -16.34 8.34 -6.45
C GLU A 52 -16.35 6.88 -6.92
N ILE A 53 -16.42 5.96 -5.96
CA ILE A 53 -16.47 4.53 -6.25
C ILE A 53 -17.89 4.06 -6.01
N LYS A 54 -18.46 3.41 -7.04
CA LYS A 54 -19.71 2.64 -6.92
C LYS A 54 -19.35 1.18 -6.94
N LEU A 55 -19.42 0.53 -5.77
CA LEU A 55 -19.28 -0.91 -5.68
C LEU A 55 -20.61 -1.58 -6.01
N ALA A 56 -20.54 -2.68 -6.76
CA ALA A 56 -21.72 -3.40 -7.27
C ALA A 56 -22.56 -4.00 -6.14
N ASP A 57 -21.93 -4.57 -5.12
CA ASP A 57 -22.60 -5.21 -3.97
C ASP A 57 -22.38 -4.40 -2.69
N LYS A 58 -23.47 -4.13 -1.97
CA LYS A 58 -23.46 -3.39 -0.70
C LYS A 58 -23.74 -4.28 0.52
N SER A 59 -24.12 -5.54 0.31
CA SER A 59 -24.62 -6.42 1.39
C SER A 59 -23.56 -7.36 1.97
N ARG A 60 -22.59 -7.82 1.15
CA ARG A 60 -21.54 -8.75 1.58
C ARG A 60 -20.35 -8.03 2.21
N TYR A 61 -19.59 -8.75 3.05
CA TYR A 61 -18.27 -8.32 3.50
C TYR A 61 -17.38 -8.07 2.29
N LYS A 62 -16.77 -6.89 2.20
CA LYS A 62 -15.99 -6.44 1.04
C LYS A 62 -14.51 -6.56 1.30
N VAL A 63 -13.82 -7.17 0.38
CA VAL A 63 -12.38 -7.38 0.46
C VAL A 63 -11.69 -6.80 -0.76
N LEU A 64 -10.74 -5.91 -0.53
CA LEU A 64 -9.84 -5.42 -1.56
C LEU A 64 -8.62 -6.33 -1.66
N VAL A 65 -8.32 -6.84 -2.85
CA VAL A 65 -7.07 -7.50 -3.18
C VAL A 65 -6.21 -6.53 -3.97
N ALA A 66 -5.15 -6.03 -3.35
CA ALA A 66 -4.27 -5.04 -3.97
C ALA A 66 -3.11 -5.74 -4.71
N GLY A 67 -3.17 -5.72 -6.04
CA GLY A 67 -2.12 -6.24 -6.90
C GLY A 67 -0.82 -5.43 -6.79
N GLN A 68 0.30 -6.11 -7.05
CA GLN A 68 1.65 -5.55 -6.98
C GLN A 68 2.44 -5.84 -8.26
N VAL A 69 3.58 -5.20 -8.41
CA VAL A 69 4.56 -5.51 -9.46
C VAL A 69 5.32 -6.78 -9.07
N GLU A 70 5.11 -7.88 -9.77
CA GLU A 70 5.66 -9.21 -9.41
C GLU A 70 7.20 -9.28 -9.44
N GLY A 71 7.88 -8.39 -10.13
CA GLY A 71 9.36 -8.29 -10.12
C GLY A 71 9.90 -7.25 -9.13
N ASP A 72 9.08 -6.72 -8.23
CA ASP A 72 9.54 -5.77 -7.22
C ASP A 72 10.37 -6.49 -6.14
N ARG A 73 11.39 -5.80 -5.62
CA ARG A 73 12.28 -6.35 -4.58
C ARG A 73 11.50 -6.78 -3.35
N SER A 74 10.47 -6.04 -2.95
CA SER A 74 9.64 -6.40 -1.80
C SER A 74 8.88 -7.73 -2.00
N ILE A 75 8.47 -8.05 -3.23
CA ILE A 75 7.87 -9.34 -3.57
C ILE A 75 8.94 -10.45 -3.59
N CYS A 76 10.11 -10.17 -4.16
CA CYS A 76 11.19 -11.16 -4.24
C CYS A 76 11.72 -11.54 -2.85
N THR A 77 11.81 -10.59 -1.92
CA THR A 77 12.38 -10.82 -0.58
C THR A 77 11.32 -11.18 0.46
N GLY A 78 10.20 -10.44 0.50
CA GLY A 78 9.17 -10.60 1.52
C GLY A 78 7.91 -11.35 1.05
N GLY A 79 7.74 -11.57 -0.26
CA GLY A 79 6.56 -12.19 -0.86
C GLY A 79 6.79 -13.63 -1.35
N ALA A 80 7.97 -14.20 -1.15
CA ALA A 80 8.35 -15.53 -1.65
C ALA A 80 8.04 -15.74 -3.14
N GLY A 81 8.13 -14.67 -3.94
CA GLY A 81 7.85 -14.71 -5.38
C GLY A 81 6.38 -14.89 -5.75
N MET A 82 5.44 -14.71 -4.82
CA MET A 82 4.01 -14.87 -5.05
C MET A 82 3.51 -13.97 -6.18
N THR A 83 2.67 -14.53 -7.04
CA THR A 83 2.01 -13.82 -8.14
C THR A 83 0.69 -13.17 -7.70
N ASN A 84 0.21 -12.20 -8.48
CA ASN A 84 -1.10 -11.58 -8.23
C ASN A 84 -2.26 -12.58 -8.37
N LEU A 85 -2.15 -13.55 -9.26
CA LEU A 85 -3.16 -14.59 -9.42
C LEU A 85 -3.21 -15.53 -8.21
N GLU A 86 -2.05 -15.89 -7.65
CA GLU A 86 -1.98 -16.67 -6.41
C GLU A 86 -2.54 -15.89 -5.22
N LEU A 87 -2.25 -14.58 -5.12
CA LEU A 87 -2.86 -13.73 -4.10
C LEU A 87 -4.38 -13.74 -4.19
N LEU A 88 -4.95 -13.59 -5.39
CA LEU A 88 -6.39 -13.65 -5.63
C LEU A 88 -6.99 -14.99 -5.21
N ALA A 89 -6.37 -16.10 -5.63
CA ALA A 89 -6.83 -17.44 -5.28
C ALA A 89 -6.82 -17.66 -3.75
N ARG A 90 -5.75 -17.23 -3.07
CA ARG A 90 -5.64 -17.33 -1.60
C ARG A 90 -6.64 -16.43 -0.88
N ALA A 91 -6.90 -15.23 -1.39
CA ALA A 91 -7.90 -14.32 -0.83
C ALA A 91 -9.30 -14.95 -0.93
N ARG A 92 -9.68 -15.49 -2.09
CA ARG A 92 -10.97 -16.18 -2.28
C ARG A 92 -11.10 -17.42 -1.38
N ALA A 93 -10.04 -18.23 -1.28
CA ALA A 93 -10.05 -19.39 -0.40
C ALA A 93 -10.21 -19.02 1.09
N ARG A 94 -9.73 -17.84 1.48
CA ARG A 94 -9.81 -17.34 2.85
C ARG A 94 -11.15 -16.69 3.17
N GLU A 95 -11.71 -16.00 2.20
CA GLU A 95 -12.96 -15.23 2.30
C GLU A 95 -13.95 -15.72 1.21
N PRO A 96 -14.49 -16.95 1.35
CA PRO A 96 -15.28 -17.60 0.29
C PRO A 96 -16.57 -16.82 -0.04
N ASP A 97 -17.19 -16.19 0.95
CA ASP A 97 -18.47 -15.49 0.81
C ASP A 97 -18.32 -13.97 0.60
N ALA A 98 -17.09 -13.45 0.68
CA ALA A 98 -16.84 -12.02 0.53
C ALA A 98 -17.04 -11.54 -0.92
N HIS A 99 -17.41 -10.25 -1.07
CA HIS A 99 -17.31 -9.55 -2.34
C HIS A 99 -15.87 -9.09 -2.55
N ILE A 100 -15.14 -9.80 -3.41
CA ILE A 100 -13.72 -9.54 -3.67
C ILE A 100 -13.55 -8.57 -4.83
N ILE A 101 -12.86 -7.46 -4.55
CA ILE A 101 -12.52 -6.42 -5.51
C ILE A 101 -11.01 -6.53 -5.79
N TYR A 102 -10.65 -6.75 -7.05
CA TYR A 102 -9.26 -6.74 -7.47
C TYR A 102 -8.84 -5.37 -7.99
N LYS A 103 -7.78 -4.81 -7.43
CA LYS A 103 -7.14 -3.59 -7.90
C LYS A 103 -5.76 -3.92 -8.44
N PRO A 104 -5.56 -4.05 -9.77
CA PRO A 104 -4.23 -4.24 -10.34
C PRO A 104 -3.35 -3.00 -10.12
N HIS A 105 -2.03 -3.21 -10.04
CA HIS A 105 -1.07 -2.12 -9.85
C HIS A 105 -1.06 -1.19 -11.08
N PRO A 106 -1.03 0.16 -10.92
CA PRO A 106 -1.06 1.10 -12.04
C PRO A 106 0.03 0.87 -13.09
N ASP A 107 1.27 0.60 -12.68
CA ASP A 107 2.38 0.34 -13.61
C ASP A 107 2.21 -0.97 -14.39
N VAL A 108 1.48 -1.93 -13.82
CA VAL A 108 1.12 -3.18 -14.51
C VAL A 108 0.03 -2.93 -15.53
N VAL A 109 -1.01 -2.16 -15.16
CA VAL A 109 -2.08 -1.73 -16.09
C VAL A 109 -1.51 -0.94 -17.26
N ALA A 110 -0.57 -0.03 -16.99
CA ALA A 110 0.13 0.75 -18.03
C ALA A 110 1.11 -0.11 -18.88
N GLY A 111 1.31 -1.38 -18.54
CA GLY A 111 2.21 -2.29 -19.28
C GLY A 111 3.70 -2.02 -19.09
N HIS A 112 4.07 -1.24 -18.06
CA HIS A 112 5.47 -0.93 -17.77
C HIS A 112 6.17 -2.01 -16.95
N ARG A 113 5.41 -2.83 -16.22
CA ARG A 113 5.94 -3.81 -15.25
C ARG A 113 5.18 -5.13 -15.31
N LYS A 114 5.83 -6.20 -14.83
CA LYS A 114 5.25 -7.55 -14.72
C LYS A 114 4.18 -7.64 -13.64
N GLY A 115 3.24 -8.57 -13.81
CA GLY A 115 2.16 -8.84 -12.82
C GLY A 115 0.76 -8.71 -13.42
N HIS A 116 0.65 -8.69 -14.75
CA HIS A 116 -0.64 -8.72 -15.43
C HIS A 116 -1.37 -10.04 -15.16
N VAL A 117 -2.64 -9.93 -14.81
CA VAL A 117 -3.57 -11.06 -14.67
C VAL A 117 -4.66 -10.87 -15.70
N GLU A 118 -4.86 -11.87 -16.56
CA GLU A 118 -5.94 -11.87 -17.54
C GLU A 118 -7.30 -11.69 -16.85
N THR A 119 -8.18 -10.88 -17.46
CA THR A 119 -9.48 -10.53 -16.88
C THR A 119 -10.29 -11.80 -16.53
N ALA A 120 -10.35 -12.77 -17.43
CA ALA A 120 -11.07 -14.02 -17.20
C ALA A 120 -10.45 -14.83 -16.04
N ALA A 121 -9.13 -14.84 -15.90
CA ALA A 121 -8.45 -15.53 -14.81
C ALA A 121 -8.68 -14.82 -13.48
N ALA A 122 -8.65 -13.50 -13.44
CA ALA A 122 -8.93 -12.72 -12.23
C ALA A 122 -10.37 -12.91 -11.75
N LEU A 123 -11.35 -12.88 -12.65
CA LEU A 123 -12.78 -13.04 -12.34
C LEU A 123 -13.16 -14.46 -11.88
N ARG A 124 -12.26 -15.43 -11.95
CA ARG A 124 -12.45 -16.74 -11.27
C ARG A 124 -12.39 -16.60 -9.73
N PHE A 125 -11.74 -15.58 -9.23
CA PHE A 125 -11.49 -15.37 -7.80
C PHE A 125 -12.02 -14.03 -7.28
N ALA A 126 -12.09 -13.00 -8.14
CA ALA A 126 -12.67 -11.71 -7.81
C ALA A 126 -14.06 -11.56 -8.41
N ASP A 127 -14.92 -10.81 -7.72
CA ASP A 127 -16.27 -10.46 -8.22
C ASP A 127 -16.19 -9.20 -9.11
N GLU A 128 -15.19 -8.35 -8.88
CA GLU A 128 -15.05 -7.06 -9.55
C GLU A 128 -13.57 -6.69 -9.74
N ILE A 129 -13.25 -5.98 -10.85
CA ILE A 129 -11.92 -5.45 -11.14
C ILE A 129 -12.00 -3.93 -11.28
N GLN A 130 -11.30 -3.21 -10.40
CA GLN A 130 -11.23 -1.75 -10.39
C GLN A 130 -9.88 -1.24 -10.89
N ARG A 131 -9.79 -0.83 -12.17
CA ARG A 131 -8.52 -0.37 -12.77
C ARG A 131 -8.24 1.10 -12.49
N ASP A 132 -9.26 1.96 -12.57
CA ASP A 132 -9.11 3.42 -12.57
C ASP A 132 -9.35 4.06 -11.20
N ALA A 133 -9.98 3.35 -10.27
CA ALA A 133 -10.26 3.83 -8.94
C ALA A 133 -8.96 4.12 -8.14
N SER A 134 -8.97 5.14 -7.29
CA SER A 134 -7.85 5.38 -6.38
C SER A 134 -7.77 4.28 -5.32
N ILE A 135 -6.55 3.97 -4.87
CA ILE A 135 -6.35 2.95 -3.84
C ILE A 135 -6.97 3.35 -2.50
N THR A 136 -6.88 4.63 -2.14
CA THR A 136 -7.44 5.17 -0.89
C THR A 136 -8.96 5.09 -0.89
N ALA A 137 -9.61 5.49 -1.99
CA ALA A 137 -11.05 5.41 -2.10
C ALA A 137 -11.57 3.96 -2.05
N LEU A 138 -10.83 2.99 -2.64
CA LEU A 138 -11.15 1.57 -2.50
C LEU A 138 -10.98 1.08 -1.07
N ILE A 139 -9.88 1.45 -0.40
CA ILE A 139 -9.66 1.10 1.00
C ILE A 139 -10.79 1.64 1.88
N ASP A 140 -11.24 2.89 1.66
CA ASP A 140 -12.34 3.47 2.44
C ASP A 140 -13.67 2.71 2.23
N ALA A 141 -13.89 2.17 1.02
CA ALA A 141 -15.14 1.50 0.62
C ALA A 141 -15.22 0.02 1.01
N VAL A 142 -14.13 -0.61 1.50
CA VAL A 142 -14.08 -2.03 1.86
C VAL A 142 -13.96 -2.25 3.37
N ASP A 143 -14.16 -3.49 3.81
CA ASP A 143 -14.06 -3.91 5.20
C ASP A 143 -12.68 -4.51 5.50
N GLY A 144 -12.07 -5.18 4.52
CA GLY A 144 -10.77 -5.83 4.64
C GLY A 144 -9.89 -5.68 3.40
N VAL A 145 -8.58 -5.82 3.59
CA VAL A 145 -7.58 -5.69 2.52
C VAL A 145 -6.60 -6.86 2.58
N HIS A 146 -6.41 -7.53 1.45
CA HIS A 146 -5.41 -8.57 1.25
C HIS A 146 -4.24 -8.05 0.40
N VAL A 147 -3.04 -8.26 0.88
CA VAL A 147 -1.79 -7.83 0.22
C VAL A 147 -0.72 -8.90 0.30
N ILE A 148 0.26 -8.88 -0.59
CA ILE A 148 1.50 -9.63 -0.39
C ILE A 148 2.39 -8.82 0.56
N THR A 149 2.99 -7.73 0.07
CA THR A 149 3.90 -6.86 0.83
C THR A 149 3.61 -5.36 0.62
N SER A 150 2.45 -5.03 0.02
CA SER A 150 2.11 -3.69 -0.44
C SER A 150 1.95 -2.68 0.69
N LEU A 151 2.38 -1.44 0.45
CA LEU A 151 2.06 -0.29 1.30
C LEU A 151 0.55 -0.01 1.40
N ALA A 152 -0.27 -0.52 0.45
CA ALA A 152 -1.73 -0.45 0.56
C ALA A 152 -2.26 -1.10 1.86
N GLY A 153 -1.58 -2.14 2.36
CA GLY A 153 -1.90 -2.71 3.67
C GLY A 153 -1.62 -1.75 4.83
N PHE A 154 -0.52 -1.02 4.79
CA PHE A 154 -0.23 0.02 5.78
C PHE A 154 -1.25 1.18 5.69
N GLU A 155 -1.58 1.65 4.49
CA GLU A 155 -2.61 2.67 4.28
C GLU A 155 -3.99 2.21 4.78
N ALA A 156 -4.29 0.90 4.65
CA ALA A 156 -5.52 0.29 5.18
C ALA A 156 -5.53 0.26 6.72
N LEU A 157 -4.40 -0.10 7.35
CA LEU A 157 -4.26 -0.02 8.82
C LEU A 157 -4.48 1.39 9.34
N LEU A 158 -3.92 2.42 8.68
CA LEU A 158 -4.16 3.82 9.06
C LEU A 158 -5.65 4.17 9.08
N ARG A 159 -6.44 3.58 8.19
CA ARG A 159 -7.91 3.78 8.06
C ARG A 159 -8.74 2.79 8.87
N GLY A 160 -8.10 2.03 9.77
CA GLY A 160 -8.78 1.09 10.66
C GLY A 160 -9.38 -0.14 9.98
N LYS A 161 -8.89 -0.51 8.78
CA LYS A 161 -9.37 -1.69 8.06
C LYS A 161 -8.65 -2.95 8.52
N ALA A 162 -9.35 -4.09 8.45
CA ALA A 162 -8.74 -5.40 8.66
C ALA A 162 -7.72 -5.68 7.52
N VAL A 163 -6.51 -6.12 7.89
CA VAL A 163 -5.45 -6.38 6.91
C VAL A 163 -4.93 -7.80 7.05
N THR A 164 -4.94 -8.54 5.93
CA THR A 164 -4.33 -9.86 5.81
C THR A 164 -3.10 -9.77 4.91
N THR A 165 -1.93 -10.16 5.43
CA THR A 165 -0.68 -10.20 4.67
C THR A 165 -0.38 -11.63 4.22
N HIS A 166 -0.09 -11.83 2.95
CA HIS A 166 0.31 -13.13 2.39
C HIS A 166 1.84 -13.29 2.28
N GLY A 167 2.55 -12.19 2.36
CA GLY A 167 4.00 -12.09 2.53
C GLY A 167 4.33 -11.41 3.86
N VAL A 168 5.55 -10.86 3.95
CA VAL A 168 6.08 -10.28 5.18
C VAL A 168 6.48 -8.81 4.97
N PRO A 169 5.52 -7.86 4.90
CA PRO A 169 5.84 -6.44 4.90
C PRO A 169 6.41 -6.00 6.26
N PHE A 170 6.90 -4.77 6.34
CA PHE A 170 7.50 -4.25 7.57
C PHE A 170 6.53 -4.17 8.76
N TYR A 171 5.24 -4.07 8.48
CA TYR A 171 4.17 -4.00 9.49
C TYR A 171 3.57 -5.37 9.87
N ALA A 172 4.02 -6.47 9.26
CA ALA A 172 3.64 -7.84 9.63
C ALA A 172 4.35 -8.30 10.90
N GLY A 173 3.71 -9.14 11.71
CA GLY A 173 4.28 -9.71 12.94
C GLY A 173 4.22 -8.79 14.16
N LEU A 174 3.48 -7.68 14.08
CA LEU A 174 3.37 -6.69 15.16
C LEU A 174 2.01 -6.70 15.87
N GLY A 175 1.16 -7.68 15.56
CA GLY A 175 -0.16 -7.86 16.18
C GLY A 175 -1.27 -6.98 15.61
N LEU A 176 -1.01 -6.27 14.50
CA LEU A 176 -1.96 -5.38 13.81
C LEU A 176 -2.58 -6.01 12.56
N THR A 177 -2.01 -7.10 12.08
CA THR A 177 -2.39 -7.79 10.85
C THR A 177 -2.66 -9.27 11.08
N LYS A 178 -3.40 -9.88 10.17
CA LYS A 178 -3.49 -11.34 10.07
C LYS A 178 -2.40 -11.80 9.11
N ASP A 179 -1.34 -12.36 9.68
CA ASP A 179 -0.14 -12.72 8.94
C ASP A 179 -0.22 -14.18 8.46
N LEU A 180 -0.11 -14.38 7.14
CA LEU A 180 -0.08 -15.69 6.48
C LEU A 180 1.29 -16.00 5.87
N GLY A 181 2.20 -15.04 5.89
CA GLY A 181 3.60 -15.23 5.50
C GLY A 181 4.47 -15.68 6.68
N ASP A 182 5.67 -16.13 6.39
CA ASP A 182 6.64 -16.62 7.38
C ASP A 182 7.30 -15.43 8.11
N VAL A 183 6.59 -14.88 9.09
CA VAL A 183 7.07 -13.76 9.89
C VAL A 183 8.32 -14.18 10.69
N PRO A 184 9.43 -13.42 10.63
CA PRO A 184 10.64 -13.74 11.38
C PRO A 184 10.38 -13.83 12.89
N SER A 185 10.92 -14.87 13.54
CA SER A 185 10.74 -15.13 14.98
C SER A 185 11.25 -14.00 15.88
N ARG A 186 12.13 -13.13 15.38
CA ARG A 186 12.63 -11.95 16.09
C ARG A 186 11.60 -10.81 16.21
N ARG A 187 10.48 -10.86 15.46
CA ARG A 187 9.35 -9.90 15.57
C ARG A 187 8.40 -10.37 16.66
N THR A 188 8.74 -10.07 17.90
CA THR A 188 7.99 -10.56 19.07
C THR A 188 7.10 -9.49 19.70
N ARG A 189 7.38 -8.21 19.43
CA ARG A 189 6.65 -7.10 20.05
C ARG A 189 5.29 -6.89 19.38
N ARG A 190 4.27 -6.67 20.21
CA ARG A 190 2.96 -6.19 19.76
C ARG A 190 2.92 -4.68 19.93
N LEU A 191 2.47 -3.99 18.88
CA LEU A 191 2.38 -2.53 18.85
C LEU A 191 0.93 -2.07 18.73
N SER A 192 0.65 -0.89 19.24
CA SER A 192 -0.51 -0.12 18.82
C SER A 192 -0.26 0.47 17.41
N LEU A 193 -1.35 0.90 16.75
CA LEU A 193 -1.21 1.55 15.44
C LEU A 193 -0.41 2.85 15.53
N ASP A 194 -0.56 3.61 16.62
CA ASP A 194 0.15 4.87 16.79
C ASP A 194 1.65 4.66 17.04
N GLU A 195 2.05 3.60 17.74
CA GLU A 195 3.46 3.19 17.86
C GLU A 195 4.04 2.77 16.50
N LEU A 196 3.28 2.03 15.68
CA LEU A 196 3.71 1.70 14.32
C LEU A 196 3.90 2.97 13.46
N VAL A 197 2.98 3.92 13.54
CA VAL A 197 3.09 5.22 12.85
C VAL A 197 4.29 6.02 13.38
N ALA A 198 4.47 6.10 14.69
CA ALA A 198 5.62 6.78 15.30
C ALA A 198 6.94 6.21 14.78
N GLY A 199 7.12 4.90 14.83
CA GLY A 199 8.34 4.25 14.37
C GLY A 199 8.57 4.44 12.87
N SER A 200 7.54 4.24 12.04
CA SER A 200 7.66 4.21 10.58
C SER A 200 7.61 5.59 9.91
N LEU A 201 6.96 6.60 10.52
CA LEU A 201 6.79 7.91 9.90
C LEU A 201 7.47 9.05 10.67
N LEU A 202 7.76 8.91 11.98
CA LEU A 202 8.37 10.00 12.75
C LEU A 202 9.85 9.73 13.07
N ILE A 203 10.22 8.48 13.38
CA ILE A 203 11.58 8.15 13.83
C ILE A 203 12.47 7.68 12.68
N TYR A 204 12.02 6.71 11.90
CA TYR A 204 12.83 6.06 10.86
C TYR A 204 13.19 6.97 9.69
N PRO A 205 12.23 7.70 9.05
CA PRO A 205 12.54 8.49 7.87
C PRO A 205 13.29 9.78 8.19
N ARG A 206 14.02 10.29 7.19
CA ARG A 206 14.58 11.64 7.18
C ARG A 206 13.89 12.41 6.06
N TYR A 207 13.21 13.49 6.41
CA TYR A 207 12.46 14.30 5.47
C TYR A 207 13.24 15.56 5.10
N ILE A 208 13.06 15.97 3.85
CA ILE A 208 13.60 17.22 3.31
C ILE A 208 12.43 18.04 2.78
N ASP A 209 12.32 19.29 3.23
CA ASP A 209 11.31 20.22 2.73
C ASP A 209 11.57 20.47 1.23
N PRO A 210 10.60 20.18 0.34
CA PRO A 210 10.76 20.38 -1.10
C PRO A 210 10.96 21.83 -1.50
N VAL A 211 10.57 22.80 -0.67
CA VAL A 211 10.68 24.23 -0.93
C VAL A 211 12.04 24.78 -0.48
N THR A 212 12.40 24.56 0.79
CA THR A 212 13.64 25.12 1.36
C THR A 212 14.86 24.24 1.16
N ARG A 213 14.67 22.96 0.81
CA ARG A 213 15.72 21.92 0.71
C ARG A 213 16.46 21.63 2.01
N LEU A 214 15.90 22.02 3.14
CA LEU A 214 16.42 21.76 4.47
C LEU A 214 15.73 20.55 5.12
N PRO A 215 16.36 19.86 6.09
CA PRO A 215 15.71 18.85 6.90
C PRO A 215 14.45 19.39 7.56
N CYS A 216 13.39 18.60 7.59
CA CYS A 216 12.12 19.03 8.17
C CYS A 216 11.42 17.87 8.91
N PRO A 217 10.47 18.16 9.82
CA PRO A 217 9.61 17.15 10.39
C PRO A 217 8.57 16.66 9.38
N ALA A 218 7.99 15.47 9.64
CA ALA A 218 6.97 14.85 8.80
C ALA A 218 5.76 15.75 8.55
N GLU A 219 5.33 16.46 9.59
CA GLU A 219 4.16 17.35 9.57
C GLU A 219 4.33 18.49 8.56
N LEU A 220 5.52 19.08 8.49
CA LEU A 220 5.79 20.14 7.51
C LEU A 220 5.70 19.60 6.08
N LEU A 221 6.26 18.40 5.83
CA LEU A 221 6.15 17.77 4.51
C LEU A 221 4.67 17.51 4.14
N VAL A 222 3.87 17.01 5.09
CA VAL A 222 2.43 16.80 4.89
C VAL A 222 1.73 18.11 4.53
N GLU A 223 2.02 19.21 5.24
CA GLU A 223 1.45 20.53 4.92
C GLU A 223 1.89 21.04 3.54
N ARG A 224 3.14 20.80 3.14
CA ARG A 224 3.61 21.11 1.78
C ARG A 224 2.83 20.31 0.71
N MET A 225 2.56 19.03 0.99
CA MET A 225 1.76 18.19 0.08
C MET A 225 0.33 18.69 -0.02
N VAL A 226 -0.31 19.05 1.10
CA VAL A 226 -1.67 19.60 1.14
C VAL A 226 -1.79 20.89 0.33
N ARG A 227 -0.76 21.77 0.42
CA ARG A 227 -0.72 23.03 -0.34
C ARG A 227 -0.30 22.86 -1.81
N GLY A 228 0.00 21.63 -2.25
CA GLY A 228 0.51 21.38 -3.61
C GLY A 228 1.96 21.82 -3.83
N GLU A 229 2.65 22.27 -2.79
CA GLU A 229 4.03 22.78 -2.85
C GLU A 229 5.06 21.64 -2.96
N ALA A 230 4.67 20.41 -2.67
CA ALA A 230 5.51 19.21 -2.78
C ALA A 230 5.54 18.59 -4.20
N ASN A 231 4.71 19.08 -5.11
CA ASN A 231 4.63 18.58 -6.49
C ASN A 231 5.82 19.11 -7.32
N ILE A 232 6.98 18.54 -7.12
CA ILE A 232 8.09 18.67 -8.06
C ILE A 232 7.78 17.74 -9.24
N LEU A 233 6.91 18.20 -10.15
CA LEU A 233 6.74 17.58 -11.45
C LEU A 233 8.05 17.74 -12.22
N THR A 234 8.92 16.75 -12.10
CA THR A 234 10.06 16.70 -13.04
C THR A 234 9.51 16.44 -14.44
N PRO A 235 10.06 17.07 -15.48
CA PRO A 235 9.64 16.84 -16.88
C PRO A 235 9.59 15.34 -17.27
N LEU A 236 10.41 14.50 -16.61
CA LEU A 236 10.44 13.06 -16.77
C LEU A 236 9.17 12.36 -16.27
N ILE A 237 8.52 12.86 -15.22
CA ILE A 237 7.26 12.27 -14.70
C ILE A 237 6.12 12.57 -15.66
N THR A 238 6.02 13.79 -16.16
CA THR A 238 5.01 14.17 -17.17
C THR A 238 5.19 13.41 -18.47
N LEU A 239 6.43 13.21 -18.92
CA LEU A 239 6.73 12.41 -20.11
C LEU A 239 6.33 10.94 -19.94
N ARG A 240 6.61 10.32 -18.79
CA ARG A 240 6.20 8.94 -18.49
C ARG A 240 4.68 8.78 -18.40
N GLN A 241 3.98 9.74 -17.81
CA GLN A 241 2.52 9.74 -17.76
C GLN A 241 1.92 9.83 -19.17
N TRP A 242 2.51 10.66 -20.03
CA TRP A 242 2.07 10.83 -21.42
C TRP A 242 2.32 9.56 -22.25
N GLN A 243 3.49 8.93 -22.10
CA GLN A 243 3.81 7.64 -22.73
C GLN A 243 2.88 6.51 -22.28
N GLY A 244 2.50 6.48 -20.98
CA GLY A 244 1.53 5.52 -20.44
C GLY A 244 0.15 5.67 -21.07
N ARG A 245 -0.35 6.92 -21.19
CA ARG A 245 -1.63 7.21 -21.86
C ARG A 245 -1.63 6.83 -23.35
N LEU A 246 -0.54 7.09 -24.04
CA LEU A 246 -0.41 6.73 -25.47
C LEU A 246 -0.43 5.20 -25.66
N ARG A 247 0.28 4.44 -24.80
CA ARG A 247 0.28 2.97 -24.86
C ARG A 247 -1.07 2.36 -24.52
N SER A 248 -1.81 2.92 -23.56
CA SER A 248 -3.16 2.45 -23.21
C SER A 248 -4.14 2.70 -24.37
N LEU A 249 -4.03 3.84 -25.06
CA LEU A 249 -4.83 4.13 -26.25
C LEU A 249 -4.51 3.17 -27.42
N LEU A 250 -3.23 2.87 -27.64
CA LEU A 250 -2.82 1.93 -28.69
C LEU A 250 -3.33 0.51 -28.42
N ARG A 251 -3.28 0.03 -27.14
CA ARG A 251 -3.86 -1.27 -26.78
C ARG A 251 -5.37 -1.31 -26.95
N ALA A 252 -6.08 -0.25 -26.55
CA ALA A 252 -7.54 -0.18 -26.74
C ALA A 252 -7.95 -0.20 -28.23
N LEU A 253 -7.06 0.19 -29.14
CA LEU A 253 -7.26 0.09 -30.59
C LEU A 253 -6.93 -1.29 -31.17
N THR A 254 -6.03 -2.04 -30.54
CA THR A 254 -5.61 -3.38 -30.98
C THR A 254 -6.44 -4.52 -30.37
N GLU A 255 -7.16 -4.26 -29.27
CA GLU A 255 -8.03 -5.24 -28.57
C GLU A 255 -9.52 -5.08 -28.94
N ARG A 256 -9.86 -4.36 -30.00
CA ARG A 256 -11.22 -4.42 -30.57
C ARG A 256 -11.35 -5.66 -31.43
N PRO A 257 -12.37 -6.53 -31.18
CA PRO A 257 -12.63 -7.76 -31.92
C PRO A 257 -12.94 -7.51 -33.38
#